data_317c9ab8de42d739617cf218b911cb62
#
_entry.id   317c9ab8de42d739617cf218b911cb62
#
_cell.length_a   1.000
_cell.length_b   1.000
_cell.length_c   1.000
_cell.angle_alpha   90.00
_cell.angle_beta   90.00
_cell.angle_gamma   90.00
#
_symmetry.space_group_name_H-M   'P 1'
#
loop_
_entity.id
_entity.type
_entity.pdbx_description
1 polymer ?
#
loop_
_entity_poly.entity_id
_entity_poly.type
_entity_poly.pdbx_seq_one_letter_code
_entity_poly.pdbx_strand_id
1 'polypeptide(L)'
;ISTHLNWGALYLVNDILKPIVSSEKKLVRYARFITIFLFMISSLIALSLTNALQLFNFILMFGAGTGLIFILRWFWFRINAWSEISAMFFSGFVSIILNMQSTSSYLFGDFGIFQDYMRYPIVVFTTTIFWLLITFVTEPEEQKVINSFKKRIGSGIRGFEFKKYLI
;
A
#
# COMPACT_ATOMS: atom_id res chain seq x y z
N ILE A 1 -19.99 -5.11 4.32
CA ILE A 1 -19.28 -4.03 5.07
C ILE A 1 -18.68 -4.59 6.37
N SER A 2 -19.45 -5.27 7.22
CA SER A 2 -18.94 -5.81 8.50
C SER A 2 -17.77 -6.79 8.33
N THR A 3 -17.80 -7.64 7.32
CA THR A 3 -16.76 -8.63 7.04
C THR A 3 -15.40 -7.98 6.73
N HIS A 4 -15.37 -6.94 5.89
CA HIS A 4 -14.14 -6.25 5.53
C HIS A 4 -13.52 -5.47 6.70
N LEU A 5 -14.37 -4.83 7.53
CA LEU A 5 -13.91 -4.16 8.74
C LEU A 5 -13.30 -5.16 9.74
N ASN A 6 -13.94 -6.31 9.91
CA ASN A 6 -13.41 -7.37 10.77
C ASN A 6 -12.10 -7.93 10.24
N TRP A 7 -11.97 -8.12 8.93
CA TRP A 7 -10.70 -8.57 8.32
C TRP A 7 -9.60 -7.55 8.53
N GLY A 8 -9.86 -6.27 8.28
CA GLY A 8 -8.89 -5.20 8.56
C GLY A 8 -8.44 -5.18 10.02
N ALA A 9 -9.37 -5.29 10.95
CA ALA A 9 -9.05 -5.36 12.36
C ALA A 9 -8.26 -6.61 12.74
N LEU A 10 -8.58 -7.78 12.15
CA LEU A 10 -7.86 -9.03 12.38
C LEU A 10 -6.42 -8.98 11.89
N TYR A 11 -6.15 -8.40 10.72
CA TYR A 11 -4.78 -8.21 10.23
C TYR A 11 -3.97 -7.34 11.20
N LEU A 12 -4.50 -6.19 11.62
CA LEU A 12 -3.82 -5.31 12.57
C LEU A 12 -3.55 -6.01 13.91
N VAL A 13 -4.49 -6.80 14.40
CA VAL A 13 -4.33 -7.52 15.66
C VAL A 13 -3.35 -8.69 15.54
N ASN A 14 -3.48 -9.52 14.51
CA ASN A 14 -2.66 -10.73 14.38
C ASN A 14 -1.23 -10.42 13.95
N ASP A 15 -1.05 -9.47 13.02
CA ASP A 15 0.27 -9.24 12.42
C ASP A 15 1.08 -8.21 13.23
N ILE A 16 0.42 -7.23 13.87
CA ILE A 16 1.10 -6.17 14.60
C ILE A 16 1.05 -6.38 16.11
N LEU A 17 -0.14 -6.66 16.68
CA LEU A 17 -0.31 -6.68 18.14
C LEU A 17 0.02 -8.03 18.77
N LYS A 18 -0.29 -9.14 18.13
CA LYS A 18 -0.07 -10.48 18.67
C LYS A 18 1.40 -10.79 19.00
N PRO A 19 2.40 -10.34 18.22
CA PRO A 19 3.80 -10.49 18.59
C PRO A 19 4.20 -9.73 19.84
N ILE A 20 3.47 -8.66 20.19
CA ILE A 20 3.78 -7.73 21.30
C ILE A 20 2.96 -8.07 22.56
N VAL A 21 1.72 -8.54 22.37
CA VAL A 21 0.74 -8.74 23.44
C VAL A 21 0.44 -10.22 23.61
N SER A 22 0.92 -10.82 24.70
CA SER A 22 0.72 -12.24 25.01
C SER A 22 -0.67 -12.60 25.55
N SER A 23 -1.49 -11.62 25.95
CA SER A 23 -2.79 -11.89 26.59
C SER A 23 -3.93 -11.87 25.59
N GLU A 24 -4.59 -12.99 25.38
CA GLU A 24 -5.73 -13.12 24.46
C GLU A 24 -6.91 -12.19 24.82
N LYS A 25 -7.19 -11.98 26.10
CA LYS A 25 -8.24 -11.06 26.56
C LYS A 25 -7.94 -9.60 26.13
N LYS A 26 -6.68 -9.21 26.16
CA LYS A 26 -6.25 -7.88 25.69
C LYS A 26 -6.36 -7.78 24.18
N LEU A 27 -5.97 -8.82 23.43
CA LEU A 27 -6.08 -8.86 21.97
C LEU A 27 -7.52 -8.68 21.49
N VAL A 28 -8.49 -9.37 22.13
CA VAL A 28 -9.91 -9.19 21.81
C VAL A 28 -10.40 -7.77 22.09
N ARG A 29 -9.92 -7.14 23.18
CA ARG A 29 -10.26 -5.74 23.48
C ARG A 29 -9.69 -4.79 22.43
N TYR A 30 -8.44 -4.96 22.04
CA TYR A 30 -7.81 -4.17 20.97
C TYR A 30 -8.51 -4.40 19.62
N ALA A 31 -8.91 -5.62 19.29
CA ALA A 31 -9.67 -5.90 18.07
C ALA A 31 -10.96 -5.09 18.00
N ARG A 32 -11.72 -5.04 19.10
CA ARG A 32 -12.95 -4.22 19.16
C ARG A 32 -12.67 -2.73 18.99
N PHE A 33 -11.63 -2.23 19.66
CA PHE A 33 -11.23 -0.83 19.54
C PHE A 33 -10.81 -0.47 18.11
N ILE A 34 -10.00 -1.31 17.48
CA ILE A 34 -9.55 -1.14 16.09
C ILE A 34 -10.73 -1.19 15.13
N THR A 35 -11.68 -2.11 15.33
CA THR A 35 -12.88 -2.19 14.49
C THR A 35 -13.72 -0.90 14.59
N ILE A 36 -13.93 -0.36 15.79
CA ILE A 36 -14.64 0.91 15.98
C ILE A 36 -13.87 2.06 15.31
N PHE A 37 -12.57 2.12 15.48
CA PHE A 37 -11.71 3.13 14.88
C PHE A 37 -11.74 3.09 13.35
N LEU A 38 -11.63 1.91 12.76
CA LEU A 38 -11.76 1.73 11.30
C LEU A 38 -13.15 2.11 10.79
N PHE A 39 -14.19 1.79 11.57
CA PHE A 39 -15.56 2.19 11.25
C PHE A 39 -15.71 3.71 11.26
N MET A 40 -15.17 4.40 12.24
CA MET A 40 -15.20 5.87 12.30
C MET A 40 -14.47 6.52 11.12
N ILE A 41 -13.26 6.03 10.79
CA ILE A 41 -12.51 6.52 9.63
C ILE A 41 -13.28 6.29 8.33
N SER A 42 -13.81 5.08 8.13
CA SER A 42 -14.57 4.77 6.91
C SER A 42 -15.83 5.61 6.79
N SER A 43 -16.49 5.92 7.91
CA SER A 43 -17.67 6.80 7.93
C SER A 43 -17.30 8.25 7.56
N LEU A 44 -16.19 8.77 8.06
CA LEU A 44 -15.71 10.11 7.71
C LEU A 44 -15.37 10.19 6.21
N ILE A 45 -14.69 9.18 5.68
CA ILE A 45 -14.41 9.11 4.24
C ILE A 45 -15.71 9.05 3.44
N ALA A 46 -16.67 8.24 3.85
CA ALA A 46 -17.96 8.11 3.16
C ALA A 46 -18.73 9.43 3.12
N LEU A 47 -18.67 10.24 4.18
CA LEU A 47 -19.29 11.57 4.21
C LEU A 47 -18.61 12.58 3.26
N SER A 48 -17.35 12.36 2.94
CA SER A 48 -16.58 13.22 2.03
C SER A 48 -16.81 12.86 0.55
N LEU A 49 -17.40 11.72 0.26
CA LEU A 49 -17.65 11.23 -1.10
C LEU A 49 -19.05 11.62 -1.57
N THR A 50 -19.16 12.17 -2.77
CA THR A 50 -20.42 12.58 -3.36
C THR A 50 -21.10 11.46 -4.17
N ASN A 51 -20.31 10.51 -4.69
CA ASN A 51 -20.82 9.38 -5.46
C ASN A 51 -19.89 8.15 -5.39
N ALA A 52 -20.43 6.99 -5.78
CA ALA A 52 -19.70 5.72 -5.78
C ALA A 52 -18.53 5.70 -6.79
N LEU A 53 -18.59 6.48 -7.86
CA LEU A 53 -17.52 6.55 -8.86
C LEU A 53 -16.25 7.18 -8.28
N GLN A 54 -16.39 8.18 -7.41
CA GLN A 54 -15.24 8.78 -6.71
C GLN A 54 -14.52 7.75 -5.82
N LEU A 55 -15.29 6.94 -5.09
CA LEU A 55 -14.70 5.86 -4.29
C LEU A 55 -13.95 4.84 -5.17
N PHE A 56 -14.57 4.46 -6.28
CA PHE A 56 -13.96 3.52 -7.22
C PHE A 56 -12.65 4.07 -7.81
N ASN A 57 -12.65 5.31 -8.26
CA ASN A 57 -11.45 5.99 -8.76
C ASN A 57 -10.37 6.08 -7.69
N PHE A 58 -10.72 6.39 -6.44
CA PHE A 58 -9.78 6.42 -5.32
C PHE A 58 -9.10 5.05 -5.10
N ILE A 59 -9.89 3.97 -5.10
CA ILE A 59 -9.39 2.60 -4.94
C ILE A 59 -8.46 2.22 -6.11
N LEU A 60 -8.83 2.57 -7.34
CA LEU A 60 -7.99 2.31 -8.51
C LEU A 60 -6.68 3.08 -8.45
N MET A 61 -6.70 4.36 -8.08
CA MET A 61 -5.49 5.19 -7.92
C MET A 61 -4.56 4.62 -6.84
N PHE A 62 -5.13 4.24 -5.69
CA PHE A 62 -4.37 3.59 -4.61
C PHE A 62 -3.72 2.28 -5.08
N GLY A 63 -4.48 1.43 -5.78
CA GLY A 63 -3.98 0.18 -6.33
C GLY A 63 -2.92 0.38 -7.42
N ALA A 64 -3.08 1.38 -8.28
CA ALA A 64 -2.11 1.71 -9.32
C ALA A 64 -0.76 2.12 -8.72
N GLY A 65 -0.75 2.96 -7.68
CA GLY A 65 0.47 3.39 -7.02
C GLY A 65 1.24 2.27 -6.32
N THR A 66 0.54 1.28 -5.78
CA THR A 66 1.18 0.14 -5.09
C THR A 66 1.45 -1.06 -6.01
N GLY A 67 0.81 -1.12 -7.16
CA GLY A 67 0.86 -2.29 -8.06
C GLY A 67 2.28 -2.66 -8.50
N LEU A 68 3.08 -1.66 -8.83
CA LEU A 68 4.44 -1.88 -9.34
C LEU A 68 5.36 -2.54 -8.30
N ILE A 69 5.32 -2.13 -7.04
CA ILE A 69 6.17 -2.71 -5.98
C ILE A 69 5.77 -4.17 -5.69
N PHE A 70 4.47 -4.50 -5.73
CA PHE A 70 4.00 -5.88 -5.53
C PHE A 70 4.45 -6.83 -6.63
N ILE A 71 4.62 -6.35 -7.86
CA ILE A 71 5.20 -7.13 -8.95
C ILE A 71 6.71 -7.25 -8.78
N LEU A 72 7.40 -6.14 -8.54
CA LEU A 72 8.85 -6.09 -8.47
C LEU A 72 9.43 -6.85 -7.28
N ARG A 73 8.72 -6.97 -6.16
CA ARG A 73 9.18 -7.74 -5.00
C ARG A 73 9.51 -9.21 -5.32
N TRP A 74 8.90 -9.78 -6.36
CA TRP A 74 9.18 -11.15 -6.79
C TRP A 74 10.51 -11.29 -7.52
N PHE A 75 11.00 -10.22 -8.11
CA PHE A 75 12.21 -10.20 -8.94
C PHE A 75 13.35 -9.44 -8.28
N TRP A 76 13.05 -8.45 -7.46
CA TRP A 76 14.05 -7.58 -6.86
C TRP A 76 14.07 -7.74 -5.32
N PHE A 77 15.02 -8.55 -4.84
CA PHE A 77 15.14 -8.93 -3.43
C PHE A 77 15.63 -7.80 -2.49
N ARG A 78 15.90 -6.62 -3.02
CA ARG A 78 16.22 -5.45 -2.20
C ARG A 78 14.95 -4.81 -1.61
N ILE A 79 13.79 -5.04 -2.19
CA ILE A 79 12.51 -4.57 -1.66
C ILE A 79 12.28 -5.23 -0.30
N ASN A 80 12.09 -4.40 0.73
CA ASN A 80 11.84 -4.80 2.10
C ASN A 80 10.44 -4.36 2.56
N ALA A 81 10.06 -4.73 3.78
CA ALA A 81 8.76 -4.36 4.35
C ALA A 81 8.55 -2.84 4.41
N TRP A 82 9.60 -2.06 4.69
CA TRP A 82 9.52 -0.60 4.72
C TRP A 82 9.20 0.00 3.35
N SER A 83 9.73 -0.58 2.29
CA SER A 83 9.41 -0.18 0.91
C SER A 83 7.92 -0.38 0.59
N GLU A 84 7.35 -1.51 1.00
CA GLU A 84 5.93 -1.80 0.79
C GLU A 84 5.03 -0.87 1.61
N ILE A 85 5.33 -0.68 2.89
CA ILE A 85 4.60 0.24 3.77
C ILE A 85 4.65 1.66 3.21
N SER A 86 5.83 2.12 2.77
CA SER A 86 5.98 3.45 2.18
C SER A 86 5.18 3.60 0.89
N ALA A 87 5.18 2.60 0.01
CA ALA A 87 4.37 2.62 -1.21
C ALA A 87 2.88 2.73 -0.90
N MET A 88 2.37 1.97 0.07
CA MET A 88 0.98 2.04 0.50
C MET A 88 0.64 3.43 1.07
N PHE A 89 1.49 3.95 1.95
CA PHE A 89 1.27 5.24 2.59
C PHE A 89 1.28 6.38 1.56
N PHE A 90 2.31 6.45 0.72
CA PHE A 90 2.42 7.51 -0.28
C PHE A 90 1.38 7.39 -1.39
N SER A 91 1.02 6.18 -1.82
CA SER A 91 -0.07 5.99 -2.78
C SER A 91 -1.39 6.51 -2.24
N GLY A 92 -1.73 6.18 -0.99
CA GLY A 92 -2.93 6.69 -0.33
C GLY A 92 -2.91 8.21 -0.18
N PHE A 93 -1.79 8.76 0.29
CA PHE A 93 -1.62 10.20 0.49
C PHE A 93 -1.74 11.00 -0.80
N VAL A 94 -1.05 10.59 -1.85
CA VAL A 94 -1.11 11.24 -3.17
C VAL A 94 -2.51 11.09 -3.78
N SER A 95 -3.14 9.92 -3.63
CA SER A 95 -4.50 9.69 -4.13
C SER A 95 -5.53 10.60 -3.44
N ILE A 96 -5.39 10.84 -2.13
CA ILE A 96 -6.25 11.79 -1.40
C ILE A 96 -6.03 13.20 -1.93
N ILE A 97 -4.79 13.66 -2.05
CA ILE A 97 -4.46 15.00 -2.52
C ILE A 97 -5.02 15.24 -3.93
N LEU A 98 -4.79 14.31 -4.86
CA LEU A 98 -5.26 14.44 -6.24
C LEU A 98 -6.78 14.31 -6.39
N ASN A 99 -7.46 13.70 -5.42
CA ASN A 99 -8.91 13.59 -5.43
C ASN A 99 -9.61 14.81 -4.79
N MET A 100 -8.87 15.67 -4.08
CA MET A 100 -9.40 16.94 -3.62
C MET A 100 -9.59 17.89 -4.82
N GLN A 101 -10.83 18.33 -5.01
CA GLN A 101 -11.24 19.14 -6.17
C GLN A 101 -10.40 20.42 -6.35
N SER A 102 -10.00 21.06 -5.26
CA SER A 102 -9.14 22.25 -5.28
C SER A 102 -7.76 21.96 -5.89
N THR A 103 -7.11 20.86 -5.48
CA THR A 103 -5.76 20.52 -5.92
C THR A 103 -5.72 20.16 -7.40
N SER A 104 -6.76 19.46 -7.88
CA SER A 104 -6.86 19.08 -9.28
C SER A 104 -7.00 20.30 -10.20
N SER A 105 -7.76 21.31 -9.79
CA SER A 105 -7.90 22.57 -10.54
C SER A 105 -6.61 23.38 -10.59
N TYR A 106 -5.84 23.39 -9.51
CA TYR A 106 -4.54 24.09 -9.48
C TYR A 106 -3.47 23.41 -10.35
N LEU A 107 -3.41 22.08 -10.36
CA LEU A 107 -2.37 21.34 -11.08
C LEU A 107 -2.65 21.20 -12.58
N PHE A 108 -3.90 21.08 -12.96
CA PHE A 108 -4.27 20.72 -14.33
C PHE A 108 -5.07 21.78 -15.06
N GLY A 109 -5.47 22.88 -14.38
CA GLY A 109 -6.32 23.90 -14.98
C GLY A 109 -7.65 23.33 -15.47
N ASP A 110 -8.26 23.98 -16.46
CA ASP A 110 -9.58 23.63 -17.02
C ASP A 110 -9.50 22.56 -18.14
N PHE A 111 -8.50 21.68 -18.14
CA PHE A 111 -8.30 20.70 -19.21
C PHE A 111 -9.29 19.51 -19.23
N GLY A 112 -10.40 19.57 -18.53
CA GLY A 112 -11.54 18.65 -18.66
C GLY A 112 -11.19 17.17 -18.54
N ILE A 113 -11.52 16.38 -19.59
CA ILE A 113 -11.36 14.91 -19.62
C ILE A 113 -9.90 14.45 -19.46
N PHE A 114 -8.92 15.26 -19.91
CA PHE A 114 -7.49 14.96 -19.76
C PHE A 114 -7.04 14.87 -18.30
N GLN A 115 -7.72 15.57 -17.43
CA GLN A 115 -7.46 15.65 -16.00
C GLN A 115 -7.58 14.31 -15.28
N ASP A 116 -8.61 13.54 -15.59
CA ASP A 116 -8.88 12.27 -14.91
C ASP A 116 -7.88 11.17 -15.30
N TYR A 117 -7.51 11.08 -16.56
CA TYR A 117 -6.53 10.09 -17.02
C TYR A 117 -5.09 10.36 -16.53
N MET A 118 -4.71 11.62 -16.37
CA MET A 118 -3.37 12.00 -15.90
C MET A 118 -3.14 11.73 -14.42
N ARG A 119 -4.18 11.61 -13.62
CA ARG A 119 -4.06 11.32 -12.19
C ARG A 119 -3.37 9.97 -11.92
N TYR A 120 -3.71 8.94 -12.70
CA TYR A 120 -3.13 7.60 -12.52
C TYR A 120 -1.62 7.56 -12.79
N PRO A 121 -1.11 8.03 -13.93
CA PRO A 121 0.33 8.10 -14.18
C PRO A 121 1.08 8.90 -13.11
N ILE A 122 0.52 10.00 -12.63
CA ILE A 122 1.15 10.85 -11.62
C ILE A 122 1.25 10.10 -10.29
N VAL A 123 0.18 9.41 -9.86
CA VAL A 123 0.22 8.58 -8.65
C VAL A 123 1.28 7.50 -8.77
N VAL A 124 1.32 6.77 -9.88
CA VAL A 124 2.30 5.71 -10.11
C VAL A 124 3.72 6.26 -10.08
N PHE A 125 3.97 7.35 -10.79
CA PHE A 125 5.31 7.94 -10.91
C PHE A 125 5.80 8.49 -9.56
N THR A 126 4.99 9.29 -8.89
CA THR A 126 5.35 9.87 -7.57
C THR A 126 5.53 8.79 -6.52
N THR A 127 4.61 7.83 -6.42
CA THR A 127 4.71 6.72 -5.48
C THR A 127 5.97 5.89 -5.75
N THR A 128 6.28 5.64 -7.03
CA THR A 128 7.48 4.90 -7.42
C THR A 128 8.76 5.58 -6.96
N ILE A 129 8.88 6.89 -7.14
CA ILE A 129 10.03 7.65 -6.65
C ILE A 129 10.17 7.50 -5.13
N PHE A 130 9.08 7.69 -4.39
CA PHE A 130 9.13 7.64 -2.93
C PHE A 130 9.51 6.26 -2.39
N TRP A 131 8.89 5.19 -2.86
CA TRP A 131 9.25 3.87 -2.35
C TRP A 131 10.65 3.41 -2.82
N LEU A 132 11.11 3.85 -4.01
CA LEU A 132 12.48 3.63 -4.44
C LEU A 132 13.47 4.31 -3.48
N LEU A 133 13.26 5.58 -3.15
CA LEU A 133 14.09 6.30 -2.18
C LEU A 133 14.16 5.55 -0.84
N ILE A 134 13.01 5.13 -0.31
CA ILE A 134 12.97 4.35 0.95
C ILE A 134 13.70 3.02 0.79
N THR A 135 13.54 2.32 -0.34
CA THR A 135 14.25 1.05 -0.61
C THR A 135 15.77 1.23 -0.60
N PHE A 136 16.28 2.35 -1.11
CA PHE A 136 17.73 2.61 -1.11
C PHE A 136 18.27 3.10 0.23
N VAL A 137 17.46 3.78 1.01
CA VAL A 137 17.83 4.29 2.35
C VAL A 137 17.74 3.21 3.42
N THR A 138 16.83 2.24 3.25
CA THR A 138 16.63 1.15 4.22
C THR A 138 17.53 -0.05 3.92
N GLU A 139 17.86 -0.81 4.95
CA GLU A 139 18.64 -2.05 4.80
C GLU A 139 17.81 -3.13 4.12
N PRO A 140 18.43 -3.93 3.24
CA PRO A 140 17.75 -5.07 2.62
C PRO A 140 17.39 -6.13 3.66
N GLU A 141 16.40 -6.97 3.34
CA GLU A 141 15.99 -8.10 4.18
C GLU A 141 17.16 -9.06 4.44
N GLU A 142 17.16 -9.69 5.62
CA GLU A 142 18.19 -10.66 5.99
C GLU A 142 18.29 -11.80 4.96
N GLN A 143 19.52 -12.18 4.61
CA GLN A 143 19.77 -13.27 3.67
C GLN A 143 19.12 -14.59 4.07
N LYS A 144 18.94 -14.81 5.38
CA LYS A 144 18.24 -15.99 5.92
C LYS A 144 16.78 -16.03 5.49
N VAL A 145 16.09 -14.88 5.52
CA VAL A 145 14.69 -14.74 5.09
C VAL A 145 14.59 -14.95 3.58
N ILE A 146 15.47 -14.31 2.81
CA ILE A 146 15.54 -14.43 1.35
C ILE A 146 15.78 -15.89 0.93
N ASN A 147 16.70 -16.59 1.59
CA ASN A 147 17.00 -17.99 1.29
C ASN A 147 15.83 -18.91 1.65
N SER A 148 15.14 -18.65 2.76
CA SER A 148 13.94 -19.40 3.15
C SER A 148 12.82 -19.21 2.15
N PHE A 149 12.64 -17.99 1.65
CA PHE A 149 11.67 -17.66 0.61
C PHE A 149 11.99 -18.38 -0.71
N LYS A 150 13.25 -18.31 -1.17
CA LYS A 150 13.72 -19.02 -2.37
C LYS A 150 13.51 -20.54 -2.28
N LYS A 151 13.73 -21.12 -1.09
CA LYS A 151 13.49 -22.55 -0.84
C LYS A 151 12.02 -22.93 -0.92
N ARG A 152 11.11 -22.05 -0.46
CA ARG A 152 9.65 -22.28 -0.51
C ARG A 152 9.07 -22.19 -1.91
N ILE A 153 9.54 -21.23 -2.72
CA ILE A 153 9.05 -21.05 -4.10
C ILE A 153 9.53 -22.18 -5.02
N GLY A 154 10.56 -22.92 -4.58
CA GLY A 154 11.16 -23.97 -5.39
C GLY A 154 11.99 -23.42 -6.55
N SER A 155 12.74 -24.32 -7.22
CA SER A 155 13.64 -23.98 -8.31
C SER A 155 12.96 -23.59 -9.64
N GLY A 156 11.66 -23.26 -9.62
CA GLY A 156 10.86 -22.94 -10.80
C GLY A 156 11.23 -21.62 -11.48
N ILE A 157 11.88 -20.69 -10.77
CA ILE A 157 12.38 -19.43 -11.35
C ILE A 157 13.88 -19.56 -11.63
N ARG A 158 14.28 -20.57 -12.38
CA ARG A 158 15.68 -20.71 -12.85
C ARG A 158 16.08 -19.72 -13.95
N GLY A 159 15.19 -18.85 -14.41
CA GLY A 159 15.41 -18.00 -15.58
C GLY A 159 15.84 -16.57 -15.34
N PHE A 160 15.74 -16.05 -14.12
CA PHE A 160 16.08 -14.64 -13.85
C PHE A 160 17.12 -14.51 -12.74
N GLU A 161 18.36 -14.88 -13.04
CA GLU A 161 19.51 -14.38 -12.25
C GLU A 161 19.81 -12.93 -12.65
N PHE A 162 19.07 -11.98 -12.10
CA PHE A 162 19.45 -10.55 -12.08
C PHE A 162 20.70 -10.31 -11.21
N LYS A 163 21.40 -11.34 -10.82
CA LYS A 163 22.51 -11.33 -9.87
C LYS A 163 23.79 -10.70 -10.38
N LYS A 164 23.86 -10.28 -11.64
CA LYS A 164 25.13 -9.86 -12.24
C LYS A 164 25.25 -8.37 -12.58
N TYR A 165 24.18 -7.58 -12.43
CA TYR A 165 24.18 -6.20 -12.94
C TYR A 165 23.74 -5.11 -11.96
N LEU A 166 23.50 -5.44 -10.68
CA LEU A 166 23.12 -4.45 -9.67
C LEU A 166 23.93 -4.71 -8.36
N ILE A 167 25.24 -4.53 -8.45
CA ILE A 167 26.13 -4.23 -7.33
C ILE A 167 26.59 -2.79 -7.50
#